data_44df38bf6f0fb80fba0c6cf60e10f356
#
_entry.id   44df38bf6f0fb80fba0c6cf60e10f356
#
_cell.length_a   1.000
_cell.length_b   1.000
_cell.length_c   1.000
_cell.angle_alpha   90.00
_cell.angle_beta   90.00
_cell.angle_gamma   90.00
#
_symmetry.space_group_name_H-M   'P 1'
#
loop_
_entity.id
_entity.type
_entity.pdbx_description
1 polymer ?
#
loop_
_entity_poly.entity_id
_entity_poly.type
_entity_poly.pdbx_seq_one_letter_code
_entity_poly.pdbx_strand_id
1 'polypeptide(L)'
;YIGPRNATDVVVGGLQRLEYRGYDSAGIAIVSDQDGLQLRRSVGKLVHLVERLQREPAAGQVGIGHTRWATHGGVTEANAHPHRDASGRIVVIQNGIVENYLELKARLMETGYTFHSQTDTEVIAHLVGHYYREREDLIDAVRRALGELRGGNAVVALCVDDPETLVAARLGNAGGVVIGAAEGETFIASDVPAILDYTRELIFLEDREVAVIRREGVQISTLAGAPVERAPVSIPWDPVAAAKGDYKHFMQKEIHEQPRALTDVLRGRLDQEAGVVNLEDLRLDDPALRRVERIYAVACGTAWHAGLVAKFIIEALVRVRVEVDYASEFRYR
;
A
#
# COMPACT_ATOMS: atom_id res chain seq x y z
N TYR A 1 0.49 8.16 10.11
CA TYR A 1 1.47 8.71 11.03
C TYR A 1 0.88 8.93 12.41
N ILE A 2 1.63 8.59 13.41
CA ILE A 2 1.38 8.95 14.80
C ILE A 2 2.71 9.35 15.46
N GLY A 3 2.77 10.52 16.12
CA GLY A 3 4.00 11.01 16.74
C GLY A 3 3.94 12.49 17.10
N PRO A 4 5.07 13.09 17.52
CA PRO A 4 5.09 14.46 18.05
C PRO A 4 5.03 15.55 16.97
N ARG A 5 5.31 15.22 15.71
CA ARG A 5 5.33 16.20 14.60
C ARG A 5 3.92 16.54 14.14
N ASN A 6 3.77 17.64 13.40
CA ASN A 6 2.53 17.90 12.67
C ASN A 6 2.28 16.79 11.63
N ALA A 7 1.22 16.00 11.84
CA ALA A 7 0.88 14.88 10.98
C ALA A 7 0.61 15.30 9.52
N THR A 8 0.09 16.51 9.30
CA THR A 8 -0.13 17.03 7.95
C THR A 8 1.17 17.09 7.16
N ASP A 9 2.24 17.61 7.74
CA ASP A 9 3.52 17.76 7.04
C ASP A 9 4.15 16.40 6.72
N VAL A 10 4.09 15.46 7.68
CA VAL A 10 4.61 14.11 7.51
C VAL A 10 3.83 13.33 6.44
N VAL A 11 2.50 13.36 6.53
CA VAL A 11 1.62 12.63 5.60
C VAL A 11 1.73 13.21 4.20
N VAL A 12 1.66 14.54 4.03
CA VAL A 12 1.81 15.18 2.71
C VAL A 12 3.18 14.91 2.12
N GLY A 13 4.27 14.98 2.92
CA GLY A 13 5.61 14.64 2.48
C GLY A 13 5.72 13.19 1.97
N GLY A 14 5.10 12.23 2.67
CA GLY A 14 5.00 10.84 2.22
C GLY A 14 4.20 10.69 0.93
N LEU A 15 3.06 11.37 0.82
CA LEU A 15 2.22 11.35 -0.40
C LEU A 15 2.94 11.95 -1.61
N GLN A 16 3.76 12.98 -1.43
CA GLN A 16 4.58 13.56 -2.51
C GLN A 16 5.53 12.54 -3.14
N ARG A 17 6.10 11.66 -2.32
CA ARG A 17 6.98 10.57 -2.79
C ARG A 17 6.22 9.43 -3.45
N LEU A 18 4.92 9.29 -3.19
CA LEU A 18 4.05 8.24 -3.76
C LEU A 18 3.14 8.75 -4.89
N GLU A 19 3.18 10.05 -5.24
CA GLU A 19 2.27 10.65 -6.24
C GLU A 19 2.34 9.96 -7.60
N TYR A 20 3.49 9.40 -7.97
CA TYR A 20 3.65 8.65 -9.21
C TYR A 20 2.77 7.38 -9.29
N ARG A 21 2.25 6.92 -8.15
CA ARG A 21 1.36 5.73 -8.04
C ARG A 21 -0.13 6.08 -8.05
N GLY A 22 -0.48 7.36 -7.86
CA GLY A 22 -1.87 7.83 -7.88
C GLY A 22 -1.90 9.35 -7.95
N TYR A 23 -2.63 9.89 -8.91
CA TYR A 23 -2.63 11.33 -9.21
C TYR A 23 -4.00 11.89 -9.62
N ASP A 24 -5.07 11.11 -9.51
CA ASP A 24 -6.41 11.56 -9.89
C ASP A 24 -7.16 12.26 -8.76
N SER A 25 -6.84 11.94 -7.54
CA SER A 25 -7.30 12.65 -6.34
C SER A 25 -6.40 12.33 -5.15
N ALA A 26 -6.40 13.21 -4.16
CA ALA A 26 -5.67 13.04 -2.93
C ALA A 26 -6.48 13.54 -1.73
N GLY A 27 -6.17 13.01 -0.54
CA GLY A 27 -6.77 13.51 0.68
C GLY A 27 -6.06 13.04 1.94
N ILE A 28 -6.31 13.77 3.01
CA ILE A 28 -5.82 13.49 4.36
C ILE A 28 -6.94 13.56 5.37
N ALA A 29 -6.79 12.81 6.44
CA ALA A 29 -7.57 12.92 7.66
C ALA A 29 -6.60 13.09 8.83
N ILE A 30 -6.74 14.18 9.55
CA ILE A 30 -5.89 14.53 10.70
C ILE A 30 -6.79 14.62 11.93
N VAL A 31 -6.32 14.09 13.05
CA VAL A 31 -7.00 14.19 14.35
C VAL A 31 -6.18 15.05 15.29
N SER A 32 -6.86 15.97 15.95
CA SER A 32 -6.33 16.76 17.05
C SER A 32 -7.32 16.79 18.22
N ASP A 33 -6.79 17.03 19.42
CA ASP A 33 -7.60 17.13 20.64
C ASP A 33 -8.55 18.35 20.62
N GLN A 34 -8.20 19.39 19.85
CA GLN A 34 -8.96 20.65 19.80
C GLN A 34 -10.05 20.63 18.74
N ASP A 35 -9.72 20.21 17.52
CA ASP A 35 -10.59 20.32 16.34
C ASP A 35 -11.22 18.98 15.93
N GLY A 36 -10.91 17.89 16.64
CA GLY A 36 -11.35 16.55 16.31
C GLY A 36 -10.83 16.10 14.94
N LEU A 37 -11.71 15.50 14.13
CA LEU A 37 -11.36 14.99 12.80
C LEU A 37 -11.45 16.06 11.72
N GLN A 38 -10.31 16.35 11.12
CA GLN A 38 -10.16 17.30 10.01
C GLN A 38 -9.90 16.54 8.73
N LEU A 39 -10.89 16.47 7.84
CA LEU A 39 -10.79 15.79 6.54
C LEU A 39 -10.62 16.83 5.42
N ARG A 40 -9.58 16.67 4.59
CA ARG A 40 -9.33 17.49 3.40
C ARG A 40 -9.09 16.57 2.21
N ARG A 41 -9.84 16.78 1.14
CA ARG A 41 -9.74 15.99 -0.10
C ARG A 41 -9.73 16.92 -1.31
N SER A 42 -9.07 16.54 -2.37
CA SER A 42 -9.00 17.31 -3.61
C SER A 42 -8.95 16.39 -4.83
N VAL A 43 -9.57 16.80 -5.90
CA VAL A 43 -9.47 16.16 -7.21
C VAL A 43 -8.19 16.62 -7.91
N GLY A 44 -7.58 15.72 -8.66
CA GLY A 44 -6.36 15.98 -9.42
C GLY A 44 -5.10 15.72 -8.62
N LYS A 45 -4.00 16.31 -9.06
CA LYS A 45 -2.67 16.12 -8.49
C LYS A 45 -2.59 16.60 -7.04
N LEU A 46 -1.63 16.07 -6.30
CA LEU A 46 -1.40 16.39 -4.90
C LEU A 46 -1.22 17.90 -4.63
N VAL A 47 -0.71 18.66 -5.61
CA VAL A 47 -0.58 20.12 -5.50
C VAL A 47 -1.91 20.80 -5.16
N HIS A 48 -3.05 20.31 -5.68
CA HIS A 48 -4.35 20.88 -5.36
C HIS A 48 -4.77 20.65 -3.90
N LEU A 49 -4.39 19.49 -3.33
CA LEU A 49 -4.56 19.25 -1.89
C LEU A 49 -3.67 20.19 -1.06
N VAL A 50 -2.43 20.40 -1.49
CA VAL A 50 -1.50 21.34 -0.82
C VAL A 50 -2.05 22.77 -0.85
N GLU A 51 -2.56 23.24 -1.99
CA GLU A 51 -3.22 24.54 -2.13
C GLU A 51 -4.48 24.67 -1.24
N ARG A 52 -5.25 23.57 -1.12
CA ARG A 52 -6.39 23.53 -0.20
C ARG A 52 -5.94 23.66 1.25
N LEU A 53 -4.89 22.95 1.66
CA LEU A 53 -4.34 23.00 3.02
C LEU A 53 -3.77 24.37 3.39
N GLN A 54 -3.31 25.17 2.42
CA GLN A 54 -2.93 26.56 2.67
C GLN A 54 -4.12 27.45 3.04
N ARG A 55 -5.30 27.16 2.51
CA ARG A 55 -6.55 27.92 2.75
C ARG A 55 -7.35 27.37 3.94
N GLU A 56 -7.34 26.07 4.09
CA GLU A 56 -8.06 25.31 5.12
C GLU A 56 -7.08 24.39 5.85
N PRO A 57 -6.23 24.93 6.74
CA PRO A 57 -5.23 24.12 7.44
C PRO A 57 -5.85 22.95 8.19
N ALA A 58 -5.09 21.89 8.32
CA ALA A 58 -5.37 20.77 9.21
C ALA A 58 -4.11 20.52 10.04
N ALA A 59 -4.25 20.41 11.35
CA ALA A 59 -3.13 20.24 12.26
C ALA A 59 -3.48 19.23 13.35
N GLY A 60 -2.52 18.39 13.69
CA GLY A 60 -2.66 17.34 14.68
C GLY A 60 -1.42 16.45 14.69
N GLN A 61 -1.42 15.49 15.58
CA GLN A 61 -0.29 14.58 15.77
C GLN A 61 -0.53 13.18 15.23
N VAL A 62 -1.76 12.91 14.76
CA VAL A 62 -2.16 11.65 14.16
C VAL A 62 -2.89 11.91 12.87
N GLY A 63 -2.56 11.15 11.84
CA GLY A 63 -3.21 11.31 10.56
C GLY A 63 -2.93 10.19 9.56
N ILE A 64 -3.85 10.07 8.61
CA ILE A 64 -3.73 9.17 7.46
C ILE A 64 -3.95 9.96 6.18
N GLY A 65 -3.36 9.50 5.08
CA GLY A 65 -3.52 10.13 3.78
C GLY A 65 -3.41 9.14 2.64
N HIS A 66 -3.92 9.55 1.49
CA HIS A 66 -3.97 8.70 0.31
C HIS A 66 -3.91 9.51 -0.98
N THR A 67 -3.15 9.01 -1.96
CA THR A 67 -3.22 9.42 -3.37
C THR A 67 -3.91 8.32 -4.15
N ARG A 68 -5.00 8.66 -4.83
CA ARG A 68 -5.89 7.69 -5.47
C ARG A 68 -5.53 7.48 -6.94
N TRP A 69 -5.58 6.22 -7.34
CA TRP A 69 -5.73 5.78 -8.72
C TRP A 69 -7.13 5.18 -8.85
N ALA A 70 -8.02 5.82 -9.59
CA ALA A 70 -9.43 5.43 -9.65
C ALA A 70 -9.61 4.04 -10.27
N THR A 71 -10.22 3.14 -9.51
CA THR A 71 -10.66 1.82 -9.96
C THR A 71 -12.18 1.70 -9.95
N HIS A 72 -12.84 2.24 -8.91
CA HIS A 72 -14.28 2.26 -8.74
C HIS A 72 -14.80 3.69 -8.56
N GLY A 73 -15.78 4.09 -9.36
CA GLY A 73 -16.33 5.43 -9.35
C GLY A 73 -15.47 6.47 -10.07
N GLY A 74 -16.10 7.57 -10.49
CA GLY A 74 -15.44 8.67 -11.19
C GLY A 74 -14.41 9.43 -10.33
N VAL A 75 -13.67 10.32 -10.98
CA VAL A 75 -12.73 11.23 -10.30
C VAL A 75 -13.52 12.41 -9.73
N THR A 76 -13.95 12.30 -8.49
CA THR A 76 -14.71 13.31 -7.74
C THR A 76 -14.18 13.44 -6.33
N GLU A 77 -14.44 14.57 -5.65
CA GLU A 77 -14.04 14.75 -4.26
C GLU A 77 -14.73 13.73 -3.32
N ALA A 78 -15.97 13.36 -3.59
CA ALA A 78 -16.71 12.36 -2.83
C ALA A 78 -16.04 10.98 -2.89
N ASN A 79 -15.42 10.66 -4.01
CA ASN A 79 -14.72 9.40 -4.24
C ASN A 79 -13.24 9.42 -3.82
N ALA A 80 -12.69 10.57 -3.41
CA ALA A 80 -11.33 10.66 -2.89
C ALA A 80 -11.26 10.08 -1.48
N HIS A 81 -10.16 9.34 -1.19
CA HIS A 81 -9.88 8.88 0.18
C HIS A 81 -9.34 10.02 1.04
N PRO A 82 -9.43 9.92 2.37
CA PRO A 82 -10.07 8.90 3.20
C PRO A 82 -11.60 8.93 3.17
N HIS A 83 -12.24 7.77 3.45
CA HIS A 83 -13.69 7.65 3.61
C HIS A 83 -14.09 7.58 5.09
N ARG A 84 -15.23 8.17 5.43
CA ARG A 84 -15.80 8.16 6.79
C ARG A 84 -16.87 7.09 6.90
N ASP A 85 -17.05 6.56 8.10
CA ASP A 85 -18.25 5.81 8.49
C ASP A 85 -19.46 6.74 8.68
N ALA A 86 -20.65 6.15 8.86
CA ALA A 86 -21.90 6.89 9.04
C ALA A 86 -21.92 7.76 10.31
N SER A 87 -21.14 7.42 11.34
CA SER A 87 -21.03 8.23 12.56
C SER A 87 -20.08 9.42 12.42
N GLY A 88 -19.22 9.41 11.40
CA GLY A 88 -18.14 10.38 11.21
C GLY A 88 -16.96 10.19 12.16
N ARG A 89 -16.95 9.14 13.00
CA ARG A 89 -15.89 8.90 14.00
C ARG A 89 -14.75 8.07 13.45
N ILE A 90 -14.98 7.26 12.45
CA ILE A 90 -13.99 6.36 11.86
C ILE A 90 -13.68 6.81 10.44
N VAL A 91 -12.41 6.83 10.09
CA VAL A 91 -11.93 7.05 8.73
C VAL A 91 -11.04 5.93 8.27
N VAL A 92 -11.14 5.59 6.99
CA VAL A 92 -10.43 4.48 6.37
C VAL A 92 -9.80 4.93 5.06
N ILE A 93 -8.57 4.48 4.83
CA ILE A 93 -7.92 4.46 3.52
C ILE A 93 -7.68 3.01 3.10
N GLN A 94 -7.67 2.75 1.78
CA GLN A 94 -7.54 1.41 1.27
C GLN A 94 -6.83 1.42 -0.09
N ASN A 95 -5.97 0.44 -0.29
CA ASN A 95 -5.46 -0.01 -1.59
C ASN A 95 -6.02 -1.38 -1.88
N GLY A 96 -6.51 -1.60 -3.10
CA GLY A 96 -7.08 -2.87 -3.53
C GLY A 96 -8.51 -2.75 -4.03
N ILE A 97 -9.20 -3.87 -4.08
CA ILE A 97 -10.59 -3.96 -4.54
C ILE A 97 -11.36 -4.89 -3.61
N VAL A 98 -12.52 -4.41 -3.13
CA VAL A 98 -13.48 -5.24 -2.40
C VAL A 98 -14.36 -5.96 -3.42
N GLU A 99 -14.01 -7.19 -3.77
CA GLU A 99 -14.68 -7.96 -4.84
C GLU A 99 -16.18 -8.17 -4.57
N ASN A 100 -16.58 -8.26 -3.30
CA ASN A 100 -17.99 -8.43 -2.89
C ASN A 100 -18.65 -7.12 -2.40
N TYR A 101 -18.14 -5.95 -2.83
CA TYR A 101 -18.63 -4.66 -2.31
C TYR A 101 -20.13 -4.42 -2.58
N LEU A 102 -20.66 -4.89 -3.71
CA LEU A 102 -22.09 -4.73 -4.03
C LEU A 102 -22.99 -5.48 -3.05
N GLU A 103 -22.63 -6.70 -2.69
CA GLU A 103 -23.34 -7.53 -1.70
C GLU A 103 -23.32 -6.84 -0.33
N LEU A 104 -22.13 -6.42 0.11
CA LEU A 104 -21.94 -5.75 1.40
C LEU A 104 -22.68 -4.41 1.46
N LYS A 105 -22.61 -3.64 0.37
CA LYS A 105 -23.31 -2.35 0.24
C LYS A 105 -24.82 -2.52 0.34
N ALA A 106 -25.40 -3.47 -0.39
CA ALA A 106 -26.85 -3.75 -0.34
C ALA A 106 -27.29 -4.08 1.09
N ARG A 107 -26.60 -4.99 1.77
CA ARG A 107 -26.87 -5.36 3.16
C ARG A 107 -26.77 -4.17 4.13
N LEU A 108 -25.76 -3.31 3.98
CA LEU A 108 -25.63 -2.11 4.81
C LEU A 108 -26.77 -1.12 4.54
N MET A 109 -27.17 -0.94 3.28
CA MET A 109 -28.32 -0.07 2.94
C MET A 109 -29.64 -0.57 3.54
N GLU A 110 -29.88 -1.89 3.55
CA GLU A 110 -31.03 -2.50 4.21
C GLU A 110 -31.07 -2.24 5.72
N THR A 111 -29.88 -2.05 6.34
CA THR A 111 -29.76 -1.69 7.77
C THR A 111 -29.68 -0.19 8.01
N GLY A 112 -30.00 0.63 6.99
CA GLY A 112 -30.16 2.08 7.12
C GLY A 112 -28.91 2.91 6.85
N TYR A 113 -27.82 2.34 6.33
CA TYR A 113 -26.65 3.11 5.95
C TYR A 113 -26.87 3.87 4.63
N THR A 114 -26.37 5.09 4.59
CA THR A 114 -26.38 5.93 3.38
C THR A 114 -24.97 6.03 2.84
N PHE A 115 -24.79 5.81 1.55
CA PHE A 115 -23.52 5.91 0.85
C PHE A 115 -23.44 7.25 0.12
N HIS A 116 -22.31 7.92 0.24
CA HIS A 116 -22.02 9.23 -0.36
C HIS A 116 -21.03 9.15 -1.52
N SER A 117 -20.35 8.00 -1.67
CA SER A 117 -19.40 7.75 -2.74
C SER A 117 -19.80 6.55 -3.60
N GLN A 118 -19.10 6.42 -4.71
CA GLN A 118 -19.20 5.27 -5.61
C GLN A 118 -18.08 4.26 -5.36
N THR A 119 -17.24 4.47 -4.33
CA THR A 119 -16.09 3.61 -4.07
C THR A 119 -16.49 2.40 -3.25
N ASP A 120 -15.76 1.33 -3.44
CA ASP A 120 -15.82 0.12 -2.62
C ASP A 120 -15.25 0.34 -1.21
N THR A 121 -14.36 1.31 -1.04
CA THR A 121 -13.73 1.64 0.25
C THR A 121 -14.73 2.17 1.28
N GLU A 122 -15.77 2.89 0.87
CA GLU A 122 -16.81 3.38 1.80
C GLU A 122 -17.54 2.24 2.50
N VAL A 123 -17.64 1.08 1.84
CA VAL A 123 -18.18 -0.15 2.46
C VAL A 123 -17.34 -0.58 3.66
N ILE A 124 -16.00 -0.51 3.53
CA ILE A 124 -15.10 -0.85 4.63
C ILE A 124 -15.30 0.11 5.80
N ALA A 125 -15.37 1.42 5.54
CA ALA A 125 -15.58 2.41 6.59
C ALA A 125 -16.90 2.16 7.35
N HIS A 126 -17.99 1.87 6.63
CA HIS A 126 -19.27 1.54 7.23
C HIS A 126 -19.27 0.22 8.01
N LEU A 127 -18.59 -0.82 7.51
CA LEU A 127 -18.44 -2.10 8.22
C LEU A 127 -17.66 -1.92 9.52
N VAL A 128 -16.53 -1.20 9.49
CA VAL A 128 -15.76 -0.92 10.69
C VAL A 128 -16.59 -0.12 11.68
N GLY A 129 -17.31 0.92 11.24
CA GLY A 129 -18.21 1.70 12.10
C GLY A 129 -19.38 0.87 12.64
N HIS A 130 -19.89 -0.10 11.88
CA HIS A 130 -20.93 -1.03 12.32
C HIS A 130 -20.46 -1.88 13.50
N TYR A 131 -19.30 -2.51 13.37
CA TYR A 131 -18.76 -3.37 14.42
C TYR A 131 -18.22 -2.56 15.61
N TYR A 132 -17.68 -1.37 15.37
CA TYR A 132 -17.19 -0.49 16.44
C TYR A 132 -18.31 -0.10 17.42
N ARG A 133 -19.51 0.16 16.94
CA ARG A 133 -20.68 0.50 17.81
C ARG A 133 -21.05 -0.59 18.81
N GLU A 134 -20.67 -1.85 18.55
CA GLU A 134 -21.03 -2.96 19.44
C GLU A 134 -20.13 -3.03 20.68
N ARG A 135 -18.85 -2.67 20.57
CA ARG A 135 -17.85 -2.89 21.61
C ARG A 135 -16.93 -1.70 21.88
N GLU A 136 -16.96 -0.67 21.05
CA GLU A 136 -16.05 0.48 21.08
C GLU A 136 -14.56 0.08 21.03
N ASP A 137 -14.25 -1.02 20.31
CA ASP A 137 -12.93 -1.56 20.08
C ASP A 137 -12.60 -1.49 18.60
N LEU A 138 -11.69 -0.59 18.19
CA LEU A 138 -11.31 -0.39 16.79
C LEU A 138 -10.61 -1.64 16.22
N ILE A 139 -9.84 -2.35 17.03
CA ILE A 139 -9.06 -3.51 16.58
C ILE A 139 -10.01 -4.67 16.26
N ASP A 140 -10.97 -4.95 17.17
CA ASP A 140 -12.01 -5.96 16.94
C ASP A 140 -12.88 -5.59 15.73
N ALA A 141 -13.29 -4.33 15.63
CA ALA A 141 -14.10 -3.82 14.53
C ALA A 141 -13.42 -3.99 13.17
N VAL A 142 -12.14 -3.63 13.06
CA VAL A 142 -11.36 -3.80 11.83
C VAL A 142 -11.21 -5.29 11.49
N ARG A 143 -10.87 -6.15 12.46
CA ARG A 143 -10.76 -7.60 12.20
C ARG A 143 -12.04 -8.22 11.68
N ARG A 144 -13.17 -7.87 12.28
CA ARG A 144 -14.50 -8.37 11.88
C ARG A 144 -14.87 -7.87 10.48
N ALA A 145 -14.69 -6.58 10.22
CA ALA A 145 -14.94 -6.00 8.91
C ALA A 145 -14.09 -6.68 7.82
N LEU A 146 -12.80 -6.86 8.06
CA LEU A 146 -11.90 -7.52 7.12
C LEU A 146 -12.21 -9.00 6.91
N GLY A 147 -12.77 -9.67 7.93
CA GLY A 147 -13.23 -11.07 7.83
C GLY A 147 -14.35 -11.27 6.81
N GLU A 148 -15.09 -10.22 6.46
CA GLU A 148 -16.17 -10.26 5.47
C GLU A 148 -15.72 -9.89 4.05
N LEU A 149 -14.55 -9.27 3.89
CA LEU A 149 -14.08 -8.82 2.59
C LEU A 149 -13.56 -9.99 1.74
N ARG A 150 -13.85 -9.93 0.46
CA ARG A 150 -13.21 -10.76 -0.58
C ARG A 150 -12.30 -9.88 -1.43
N GLY A 151 -11.22 -10.48 -1.93
CA GLY A 151 -10.20 -9.79 -2.71
C GLY A 151 -9.00 -9.33 -1.90
N GLY A 152 -8.02 -8.76 -2.59
CA GLY A 152 -6.82 -8.21 -1.96
C GLY A 152 -7.07 -6.79 -1.45
N ASN A 153 -6.74 -6.52 -0.18
CA ASN A 153 -6.98 -5.22 0.45
C ASN A 153 -5.86 -4.87 1.45
N ALA A 154 -5.32 -3.68 1.34
CA ALA A 154 -4.47 -3.06 2.35
C ALA A 154 -5.23 -1.87 2.93
N VAL A 155 -5.51 -1.90 4.22
CA VAL A 155 -6.42 -0.96 4.90
C VAL A 155 -5.71 -0.29 6.06
N VAL A 156 -5.93 1.01 6.25
CA VAL A 156 -5.58 1.71 7.49
C VAL A 156 -6.83 2.41 8.01
N ALA A 157 -7.12 2.20 9.29
CA ALA A 157 -8.25 2.80 10.01
C ALA A 157 -7.76 3.67 11.16
N LEU A 158 -8.48 4.76 11.39
CA LEU A 158 -8.29 5.75 12.46
C LEU A 158 -9.66 6.05 13.09
N CYS A 159 -9.73 6.07 14.42
CA CYS A 159 -10.91 6.46 15.19
C CYS A 159 -10.64 7.71 16.01
N VAL A 160 -11.58 8.67 16.01
CA VAL A 160 -11.45 9.91 16.80
C VAL A 160 -11.58 9.67 18.30
N ASP A 161 -12.26 8.60 18.70
CA ASP A 161 -12.45 8.26 20.11
C ASP A 161 -11.20 7.60 20.73
N ASP A 162 -10.31 7.06 19.88
CA ASP A 162 -9.00 6.51 20.26
C ASP A 162 -7.92 7.01 19.29
N PRO A 163 -7.56 8.30 19.35
CA PRO A 163 -6.60 8.89 18.42
C PRO A 163 -5.16 8.38 18.64
N GLU A 164 -4.86 7.74 19.76
CA GLU A 164 -3.55 7.16 20.04
C GLU A 164 -3.34 5.79 19.35
N THR A 165 -4.34 5.30 18.59
CA THR A 165 -4.26 3.99 17.93
C THR A 165 -4.61 4.12 16.45
N LEU A 166 -3.70 3.64 15.58
CA LEU A 166 -3.98 3.33 14.19
C LEU A 166 -4.02 1.81 14.02
N VAL A 167 -4.92 1.33 13.18
CA VAL A 167 -4.99 -0.08 12.83
C VAL A 167 -4.73 -0.24 11.34
N ALA A 168 -3.67 -0.97 10.99
CA ALA A 168 -3.34 -1.31 9.62
C ALA A 168 -3.50 -2.81 9.38
N ALA A 169 -3.93 -3.21 8.20
CA ALA A 169 -4.08 -4.61 7.88
C ALA A 169 -3.83 -4.89 6.39
N ARG A 170 -3.41 -6.12 6.10
CA ARG A 170 -3.19 -6.61 4.75
C ARG A 170 -3.94 -7.91 4.51
N LEU A 171 -4.70 -7.97 3.41
CA LEU A 171 -5.35 -9.17 2.88
C LEU A 171 -4.90 -9.40 1.45
N GLY A 172 -4.41 -10.59 1.17
CA GLY A 172 -3.97 -10.97 -0.18
C GLY A 172 -2.83 -10.07 -0.71
N ASN A 173 -2.83 -9.83 -2.01
CA ASN A 173 -1.75 -9.15 -2.74
C ASN A 173 -2.08 -7.70 -3.16
N ALA A 174 -2.94 -6.99 -2.43
CA ALA A 174 -3.29 -5.62 -2.75
C ALA A 174 -2.33 -4.62 -2.12
N GLY A 175 -1.21 -4.41 -2.75
CA GLY A 175 -0.21 -3.44 -2.29
C GLY A 175 0.54 -3.88 -1.03
N GLY A 176 1.55 -3.11 -0.66
CA GLY A 176 2.31 -3.28 0.57
C GLY A 176 1.70 -2.52 1.75
N VAL A 177 1.97 -3.00 2.96
CA VAL A 177 1.87 -2.21 4.19
C VAL A 177 3.22 -2.29 4.87
N VAL A 178 3.90 -1.15 4.91
CA VAL A 178 5.24 -0.99 5.50
C VAL A 178 5.10 -0.13 6.73
N ILE A 179 5.65 -0.57 7.84
CA ILE A 179 5.65 0.15 9.10
C ILE A 179 7.08 0.47 9.49
N GLY A 180 7.35 1.73 9.81
CA GLY A 180 8.63 2.18 10.31
C GLY A 180 8.45 2.83 11.68
N ALA A 181 9.27 2.44 12.64
CA ALA A 181 9.30 3.05 13.97
C ALA A 181 10.55 3.91 14.15
N ALA A 182 10.38 5.04 14.84
CA ALA A 182 11.44 5.88 15.34
C ALA A 182 11.12 6.27 16.80
N GLU A 183 12.00 7.01 17.45
CA GLU A 183 11.79 7.38 18.85
C GLU A 183 10.53 8.24 19.05
N GLY A 184 9.51 7.68 19.68
CA GLY A 184 8.23 8.34 19.99
C GLY A 184 7.34 8.60 18.76
N GLU A 185 7.61 7.99 17.63
CA GLU A 185 6.79 8.15 16.42
C GLU A 185 6.77 6.89 15.55
N THR A 186 5.64 6.65 14.90
CA THR A 186 5.48 5.49 14.01
C THR A 186 4.82 5.92 12.69
N PHE A 187 5.31 5.34 11.62
CA PHE A 187 4.93 5.61 10.24
C PHE A 187 4.33 4.37 9.59
N ILE A 188 3.33 4.57 8.76
CA ILE A 188 2.73 3.51 7.92
C ILE A 188 2.71 4.01 6.48
N ALA A 189 3.12 3.19 5.56
CA ALA A 189 3.08 3.52 4.14
C ALA A 189 2.76 2.30 3.28
N SER A 190 2.33 2.53 2.07
CA SER A 190 2.18 1.48 1.06
C SER A 190 3.51 1.12 0.38
N ASP A 191 4.54 1.95 0.55
CA ASP A 191 5.87 1.73 -0.02
C ASP A 191 6.96 2.47 0.78
N VAL A 192 8.17 1.92 0.75
CA VAL A 192 9.37 2.36 1.47
C VAL A 192 9.72 3.84 1.26
N PRO A 193 9.69 4.39 0.03
CA PRO A 193 10.11 5.78 -0.22
C PRO A 193 9.36 6.82 0.61
N ALA A 194 8.12 6.54 1.01
CA ALA A 194 7.31 7.49 1.77
C ALA A 194 7.87 7.80 3.17
N ILE A 195 8.58 6.85 3.77
CA ILE A 195 9.02 6.92 5.17
C ILE A 195 10.54 6.81 5.35
N LEU A 196 11.29 6.62 4.27
CA LEU A 196 12.73 6.37 4.30
C LEU A 196 13.55 7.51 4.91
N ASP A 197 13.07 8.76 4.87
CA ASP A 197 13.73 9.91 5.50
C ASP A 197 13.66 9.89 7.03
N TYR A 198 12.72 9.13 7.58
CA TYR A 198 12.45 9.10 9.01
C TYR A 198 13.08 7.88 9.69
N THR A 199 13.04 6.74 9.02
CA THR A 199 13.59 5.49 9.55
C THR A 199 13.96 4.52 8.43
N ARG A 200 14.95 3.67 8.71
CA ARG A 200 15.36 2.57 7.82
C ARG A 200 15.01 1.20 8.38
N GLU A 201 14.57 1.14 9.63
CA GLU A 201 14.12 -0.08 10.28
C GLU A 201 12.64 -0.28 9.99
N LEU A 202 12.34 -1.23 9.09
CA LEU A 202 11.02 -1.40 8.53
C LEU A 202 10.45 -2.80 8.79
N ILE A 203 9.17 -2.85 9.06
CA ILE A 203 8.39 -4.08 9.17
C ILE A 203 7.42 -4.13 8.00
N PHE A 204 7.36 -5.26 7.31
CA PHE A 204 6.42 -5.50 6.21
C PHE A 204 5.32 -6.43 6.69
N LEU A 205 4.06 -6.01 6.60
CA LEU A 205 2.94 -6.90 6.90
C LEU A 205 2.78 -7.95 5.79
N GLU A 206 2.54 -9.18 6.22
CA GLU A 206 2.20 -10.29 5.34
C GLU A 206 0.68 -10.43 5.16
N ASP A 207 0.29 -11.40 4.34
CA ASP A 207 -1.12 -11.69 4.12
C ASP A 207 -1.81 -12.09 5.43
N ARG A 208 -3.02 -11.53 5.67
CA ARG A 208 -3.86 -11.76 6.84
C ARG A 208 -3.23 -11.35 8.17
N GLU A 209 -2.38 -10.34 8.14
CA GLU A 209 -1.84 -9.70 9.33
C GLU A 209 -2.51 -8.36 9.61
N VAL A 210 -2.65 -8.07 10.90
CA VAL A 210 -3.18 -6.83 11.47
C VAL A 210 -2.14 -6.24 12.40
N ALA A 211 -1.80 -4.97 12.19
CA ALA A 211 -0.92 -4.21 13.06
C ALA A 211 -1.71 -3.17 13.84
N VAL A 212 -1.49 -3.13 15.13
CA VAL A 212 -1.92 -2.07 16.04
C VAL A 212 -0.73 -1.14 16.25
N ILE A 213 -0.87 0.11 15.86
CA ILE A 213 0.21 1.07 15.80
C ILE A 213 -0.06 2.18 16.81
N ARG A 214 0.93 2.43 17.67
CA ARG A 214 0.95 3.50 18.65
C ARG A 214 2.28 4.26 18.58
N ARG A 215 2.41 5.34 19.33
CA ARG A 215 3.67 6.12 19.41
C ARG A 215 4.84 5.27 19.89
N GLU A 216 4.59 4.37 20.83
CA GLU A 216 5.60 3.55 21.48
C GLU A 216 6.03 2.33 20.61
N GLY A 217 5.31 2.07 19.52
CA GLY A 217 5.63 0.96 18.64
C GLY A 217 4.44 0.25 18.02
N VAL A 218 4.68 -0.95 17.55
CA VAL A 218 3.72 -1.76 16.79
C VAL A 218 3.54 -3.14 17.41
N GLN A 219 2.31 -3.61 17.45
CA GLN A 219 1.95 -4.99 17.79
C GLN A 219 1.29 -5.65 16.57
N ILE A 220 1.82 -6.79 16.17
CA ILE A 220 1.31 -7.52 15.00
C ILE A 220 0.63 -8.79 15.45
N SER A 221 -0.44 -9.12 14.78
CA SER A 221 -1.20 -10.37 14.98
C SER A 221 -1.77 -10.85 13.65
N THR A 222 -2.14 -12.11 13.60
CA THR A 222 -2.96 -12.61 12.49
C THR A 222 -4.36 -11.98 12.53
N LEU A 223 -5.11 -12.08 11.45
CA LEU A 223 -6.52 -11.66 11.41
C LEU A 223 -7.35 -12.37 12.48
N ALA A 224 -7.01 -13.62 12.83
CA ALA A 224 -7.64 -14.40 13.90
C ALA A 224 -7.20 -13.97 15.32
N GLY A 225 -6.25 -13.05 15.45
CA GLY A 225 -5.80 -12.50 16.73
C GLY A 225 -4.58 -13.17 17.35
N ALA A 226 -4.00 -14.20 16.73
CA ALA A 226 -2.78 -14.80 17.24
C ALA A 226 -1.59 -13.81 17.08
N PRO A 227 -0.78 -13.58 18.13
CA PRO A 227 0.36 -12.66 18.05
C PRO A 227 1.40 -13.16 17.04
N VAL A 228 2.01 -12.19 16.34
CA VAL A 228 3.10 -12.43 15.38
C VAL A 228 4.32 -11.60 15.80
N GLU A 229 5.42 -12.27 16.02
CA GLU A 229 6.71 -11.62 16.24
C GLU A 229 7.41 -11.39 14.90
N ARG A 230 7.84 -10.16 14.64
CA ARG A 230 8.51 -9.80 13.40
C ARG A 230 9.64 -8.81 13.68
N ALA A 231 10.85 -9.22 13.35
CA ALA A 231 12.00 -8.34 13.44
C ALA A 231 11.96 -7.28 12.34
N PRO A 232 12.31 -6.02 12.63
CA PRO A 232 12.53 -5.02 11.60
C PRO A 232 13.63 -5.43 10.63
N VAL A 233 13.48 -5.06 9.37
CA VAL A 233 14.47 -5.22 8.31
C VAL A 233 15.12 -3.87 8.05
N SER A 234 16.45 -3.81 8.13
CA SER A 234 17.19 -2.60 7.82
C SER A 234 17.30 -2.42 6.29
N ILE A 235 16.85 -1.28 5.80
CA ILE A 235 16.85 -0.94 4.37
C ILE A 235 18.08 -0.09 4.06
N PRO A 236 19.05 -0.60 3.28
CA PRO A 236 20.28 0.10 2.95
C PRO A 236 20.13 1.16 1.86
N TRP A 237 18.91 1.45 1.43
CA TRP A 237 18.66 2.39 0.34
C TRP A 237 19.03 3.81 0.73
N ASP A 238 19.67 4.51 -0.19
CA ASP A 238 19.90 5.95 -0.08
C ASP A 238 18.59 6.70 -0.40
N PRO A 239 18.05 7.52 0.52
CA PRO A 239 16.88 8.36 0.25
C PRO A 239 17.03 9.24 -0.99
N VAL A 240 18.25 9.75 -1.25
CA VAL A 240 18.56 10.55 -2.43
C VAL A 240 18.44 9.70 -3.70
N ALA A 241 18.91 8.44 -3.66
CA ALA A 241 18.75 7.52 -4.77
C ALA A 241 17.30 7.11 -5.02
N ALA A 242 16.47 7.03 -3.96
CA ALA A 242 15.03 6.76 -4.07
C ALA A 242 14.23 7.98 -4.56
N ALA A 243 14.77 9.20 -4.43
CA ALA A 243 14.13 10.40 -4.92
C ALA A 243 14.20 10.53 -6.44
N LYS A 244 13.35 11.38 -7.02
CA LYS A 244 13.34 11.64 -8.47
C LYS A 244 14.63 12.28 -8.97
N GLY A 245 15.36 13.02 -8.12
CA GLY A 245 16.57 13.75 -8.47
C GLY A 245 16.28 14.84 -9.49
N ASP A 246 17.23 15.10 -10.38
CA ASP A 246 17.16 16.14 -11.41
C ASP A 246 16.28 15.76 -12.62
N TYR A 247 15.69 14.56 -12.61
CA TYR A 247 14.87 14.11 -13.71
C TYR A 247 13.44 14.69 -13.64
N LYS A 248 12.90 15.06 -14.79
CA LYS A 248 11.55 15.60 -14.89
C LYS A 248 10.47 14.56 -14.49
N HIS A 249 10.71 13.26 -14.81
CA HIS A 249 9.80 12.15 -14.56
C HIS A 249 10.56 10.96 -13.96
N PHE A 250 9.91 10.17 -13.09
CA PHE A 250 10.48 8.93 -12.55
C PHE A 250 10.85 7.94 -13.65
N MET A 251 9.99 7.74 -14.65
CA MET A 251 10.29 6.86 -15.78
C MET A 251 11.57 7.31 -16.52
N GLN A 252 11.81 8.61 -16.68
CA GLN A 252 13.04 9.10 -17.28
C GLN A 252 14.27 8.73 -16.43
N LYS A 253 14.18 8.89 -15.12
CA LYS A 253 15.23 8.44 -14.19
C LYS A 253 15.47 6.94 -14.34
N GLU A 254 14.43 6.12 -14.27
CA GLU A 254 14.51 4.67 -14.38
C GLU A 254 15.15 4.21 -15.71
N ILE A 255 14.83 4.87 -16.83
CA ILE A 255 15.46 4.61 -18.13
C ILE A 255 16.99 4.83 -18.04
N HIS A 256 17.43 5.91 -17.43
CA HIS A 256 18.85 6.23 -17.29
C HIS A 256 19.57 5.39 -16.23
N GLU A 257 18.85 4.85 -15.25
CA GLU A 257 19.41 3.97 -14.23
C GLU A 257 19.55 2.50 -14.67
N GLN A 258 18.94 2.09 -15.79
CA GLN A 258 18.98 0.70 -16.26
C GLN A 258 20.40 0.09 -16.33
N PRO A 259 21.43 0.76 -16.86
CA PRO A 259 22.77 0.18 -16.91
C PRO A 259 23.32 -0.13 -15.51
N ARG A 260 23.12 0.77 -14.55
CA ARG A 260 23.54 0.56 -13.17
C ARG A 260 22.73 -0.57 -12.50
N ALA A 261 21.41 -0.54 -12.65
CA ALA A 261 20.51 -1.55 -12.08
C ALA A 261 20.84 -2.96 -12.60
N LEU A 262 21.11 -3.11 -13.89
CA LEU A 262 21.55 -4.38 -14.48
C LEU A 262 22.90 -4.84 -13.91
N THR A 263 23.86 -3.93 -13.79
CA THR A 263 25.18 -4.25 -13.21
C THR A 263 25.01 -4.73 -11.77
N ASP A 264 24.20 -4.03 -10.96
CA ASP A 264 23.98 -4.39 -9.56
C ASP A 264 23.24 -5.73 -9.41
N VAL A 265 22.28 -6.05 -10.30
CA VAL A 265 21.58 -7.35 -10.32
C VAL A 265 22.53 -8.49 -10.68
N LEU A 266 23.45 -8.28 -11.61
CA LEU A 266 24.37 -9.31 -12.06
C LEU A 266 25.57 -9.51 -11.12
N ARG A 267 25.87 -8.51 -10.28
CA ARG A 267 27.02 -8.56 -9.36
C ARG A 267 26.88 -9.72 -8.36
N GLY A 268 27.90 -10.58 -8.32
CA GLY A 268 27.92 -11.78 -7.47
C GLY A 268 27.07 -12.96 -7.99
N ARG A 269 26.24 -12.72 -9.02
CA ARG A 269 25.40 -13.78 -9.62
C ARG A 269 25.95 -14.34 -10.93
N LEU A 270 26.77 -13.57 -11.64
CA LEU A 270 27.38 -13.99 -12.89
C LEU A 270 28.90 -14.11 -12.73
N ASP A 271 29.41 -15.30 -12.86
CA ASP A 271 30.84 -15.58 -13.00
C ASP A 271 31.14 -15.77 -14.48
N GLN A 272 31.69 -14.75 -15.12
CA GLN A 272 31.99 -14.75 -16.57
C GLN A 272 33.18 -15.64 -16.90
N GLU A 273 34.15 -15.82 -15.99
CA GLU A 273 35.32 -16.65 -16.23
C GLU A 273 34.97 -18.14 -16.16
N ALA A 274 34.16 -18.53 -15.19
CA ALA A 274 33.67 -19.90 -15.05
C ALA A 274 32.46 -20.21 -15.95
N GLY A 275 31.80 -19.19 -16.51
CA GLY A 275 30.56 -19.35 -17.29
C GLY A 275 29.37 -19.84 -16.44
N VAL A 276 29.34 -19.48 -15.15
CA VAL A 276 28.35 -19.97 -14.20
C VAL A 276 27.44 -18.83 -13.72
N VAL A 277 26.16 -19.14 -13.57
CA VAL A 277 25.16 -18.26 -12.95
C VAL A 277 24.81 -18.79 -11.57
N ASN A 278 25.11 -18.01 -10.53
CA ASN A 278 24.79 -18.34 -9.13
C ASN A 278 23.49 -17.68 -8.74
N LEU A 279 22.44 -18.46 -8.55
CA LEU A 279 21.13 -18.01 -8.05
C LEU A 279 20.82 -18.76 -6.75
N GLU A 280 21.41 -18.30 -5.65
CA GLU A 280 21.30 -18.96 -4.32
C GLU A 280 19.85 -19.11 -3.86
N ASP A 281 18.98 -18.14 -4.21
CA ASP A 281 17.56 -18.18 -3.87
C ASP A 281 16.73 -19.15 -4.74
N LEU A 282 17.28 -19.57 -5.88
CA LEU A 282 16.63 -20.55 -6.78
C LEU A 282 16.89 -21.96 -6.27
N ARG A 283 15.95 -22.51 -5.53
CA ARG A 283 16.04 -23.89 -4.98
C ARG A 283 15.82 -24.97 -6.05
N LEU A 284 16.42 -24.80 -7.23
CA LEU A 284 16.38 -25.75 -8.32
C LEU A 284 17.80 -26.19 -8.64
N ASP A 285 18.04 -27.51 -8.67
CA ASP A 285 19.29 -28.08 -9.14
C ASP A 285 19.32 -28.19 -10.67
N ASP A 286 20.50 -28.42 -11.24
CA ASP A 286 20.66 -28.59 -12.71
C ASP A 286 19.74 -29.67 -13.31
N PRO A 287 19.56 -30.86 -12.66
CA PRO A 287 18.60 -31.84 -13.14
C PRO A 287 17.16 -31.36 -13.17
N ALA A 288 16.72 -30.55 -12.22
CA ALA A 288 15.39 -29.97 -12.18
C ALA A 288 15.22 -28.92 -13.31
N LEU A 289 16.22 -28.05 -13.48
CA LEU A 289 16.21 -27.05 -14.57
C LEU A 289 16.15 -27.71 -15.95
N ARG A 290 16.86 -28.81 -16.16
CA ARG A 290 16.84 -29.58 -17.46
C ARG A 290 15.50 -30.24 -17.75
N ARG A 291 14.62 -30.41 -16.75
CA ARG A 291 13.27 -30.96 -16.91
C ARG A 291 12.19 -29.92 -17.16
N VAL A 292 12.56 -28.63 -17.15
CA VAL A 292 11.59 -27.56 -17.41
C VAL A 292 11.16 -27.62 -18.89
N GLU A 293 9.89 -27.90 -19.13
CA GLU A 293 9.29 -27.96 -20.43
C GLU A 293 8.56 -26.68 -20.83
N ARG A 294 8.18 -25.85 -19.83
CA ARG A 294 7.40 -24.64 -20.03
C ARG A 294 7.72 -23.60 -18.97
N ILE A 295 7.74 -22.34 -19.37
CA ILE A 295 7.91 -21.19 -18.48
C ILE A 295 6.70 -20.27 -18.62
N TYR A 296 6.15 -19.79 -17.52
CA TYR A 296 5.15 -18.74 -17.49
C TYR A 296 5.78 -17.47 -16.93
N ALA A 297 5.88 -16.43 -17.77
CA ALA A 297 6.30 -15.09 -17.35
C ALA A 297 5.05 -14.25 -17.09
N VAL A 298 4.79 -13.95 -15.82
CA VAL A 298 3.56 -13.29 -15.39
C VAL A 298 3.91 -11.92 -14.79
N ALA A 299 3.46 -10.85 -15.43
CA ALA A 299 3.80 -9.49 -15.02
C ALA A 299 2.77 -8.46 -15.52
N CYS A 300 2.94 -7.20 -15.12
CA CYS A 300 2.21 -6.04 -15.63
C CYS A 300 3.19 -4.93 -16.06
N GLY A 301 2.73 -4.00 -16.89
CA GLY A 301 3.49 -2.82 -17.31
C GLY A 301 4.79 -3.18 -18.05
N THR A 302 5.86 -2.47 -17.72
CA THR A 302 7.17 -2.65 -18.37
C THR A 302 7.78 -4.02 -18.12
N ALA A 303 7.51 -4.65 -16.98
CA ALA A 303 7.94 -6.02 -16.68
C ALA A 303 7.26 -7.05 -17.61
N TRP A 304 5.97 -6.84 -17.98
CA TRP A 304 5.30 -7.66 -18.98
C TRP A 304 5.96 -7.53 -20.36
N HIS A 305 6.33 -6.31 -20.77
CA HIS A 305 7.08 -6.10 -22.03
C HIS A 305 8.45 -6.79 -22.00
N ALA A 306 9.16 -6.74 -20.85
CA ALA A 306 10.40 -7.50 -20.68
C ALA A 306 10.18 -9.00 -20.80
N GLY A 307 9.07 -9.52 -20.27
CA GLY A 307 8.64 -10.91 -20.44
C GLY A 307 8.43 -11.30 -21.90
N LEU A 308 7.83 -10.43 -22.71
CA LEU A 308 7.68 -10.64 -24.15
C LEU A 308 9.03 -10.76 -24.87
N VAL A 309 9.99 -9.88 -24.55
CA VAL A 309 11.35 -9.97 -25.11
C VAL A 309 12.04 -11.24 -24.64
N ALA A 310 11.96 -11.55 -23.34
CA ALA A 310 12.54 -12.77 -22.76
C ALA A 310 12.00 -14.04 -23.42
N LYS A 311 10.70 -14.08 -23.76
CA LYS A 311 10.09 -15.18 -24.50
C LYS A 311 10.88 -15.52 -25.76
N PHE A 312 11.09 -14.53 -26.64
CA PHE A 312 11.81 -14.77 -27.92
C PHE A 312 13.25 -15.22 -27.69
N ILE A 313 13.93 -14.65 -26.69
CA ILE A 313 15.31 -15.00 -26.34
C ILE A 313 15.41 -16.44 -25.83
N ILE A 314 14.56 -16.79 -24.85
CA ILE A 314 14.57 -18.13 -24.23
C ILE A 314 14.17 -19.20 -25.24
N GLU A 315 13.08 -18.98 -25.98
CA GLU A 315 12.65 -19.94 -27.00
C GLU A 315 13.72 -20.17 -28.12
N ALA A 316 14.45 -19.10 -28.48
CA ALA A 316 15.52 -19.21 -29.46
C ALA A 316 16.76 -19.94 -28.92
N LEU A 317 17.18 -19.66 -27.68
CA LEU A 317 18.42 -20.19 -27.11
C LEU A 317 18.25 -21.57 -26.48
N VAL A 318 17.15 -21.77 -25.72
CA VAL A 318 16.95 -22.96 -24.88
C VAL A 318 15.91 -23.90 -25.47
N ARG A 319 15.05 -23.42 -26.38
CA ARG A 319 13.94 -24.16 -27.01
C ARG A 319 12.88 -24.63 -25.99
N VAL A 320 12.77 -23.95 -24.87
CA VAL A 320 11.71 -24.13 -23.89
C VAL A 320 10.58 -23.18 -24.22
N ARG A 321 9.35 -23.65 -24.24
CA ARG A 321 8.17 -22.83 -24.52
C ARG A 321 7.96 -21.82 -23.41
N VAL A 322 7.76 -20.53 -23.77
CA VAL A 322 7.47 -19.44 -22.83
C VAL A 322 6.10 -18.84 -23.14
N GLU A 323 5.25 -18.79 -22.15
CA GLU A 323 3.97 -18.09 -22.21
C GLU A 323 4.05 -16.82 -21.36
N VAL A 324 3.58 -15.70 -21.91
CA VAL A 324 3.60 -14.40 -21.23
C VAL A 324 2.18 -13.94 -21.01
N ASP A 325 1.81 -13.70 -19.78
CA ASP A 325 0.45 -13.27 -19.44
C ASP A 325 0.46 -12.09 -18.47
N TYR A 326 -0.67 -11.38 -18.42
CA TYR A 326 -0.87 -10.32 -17.41
C TYR A 326 -1.10 -10.94 -16.03
N ALA A 327 -0.40 -10.42 -15.01
CA ALA A 327 -0.53 -10.92 -13.65
C ALA A 327 -1.95 -10.76 -13.10
N SER A 328 -2.67 -9.72 -13.53
CA SER A 328 -4.08 -9.49 -13.18
C SER A 328 -5.01 -10.56 -13.72
N GLU A 329 -4.70 -11.10 -14.93
CA GLU A 329 -5.54 -12.07 -15.62
C GLU A 329 -5.17 -13.51 -15.27
N PHE A 330 -3.88 -13.79 -15.12
CA PHE A 330 -3.37 -15.14 -14.83
C PHE A 330 -3.97 -15.76 -13.56
N ARG A 331 -4.36 -14.92 -12.60
CA ARG A 331 -5.02 -15.35 -11.36
C ARG A 331 -6.37 -16.03 -11.59
N TYR A 332 -7.06 -15.69 -12.68
CA TYR A 332 -8.44 -16.11 -12.94
C TYR A 332 -8.58 -17.17 -14.05
N ARG A 333 -7.46 -17.68 -14.55
CA ARG A 333 -7.40 -18.70 -15.63
C ARG A 333 -7.00 -20.08 -15.14
#